data_0156f3cb5c8981e0fe2dcb70a66c7fcb
#
_entry.id   0156f3cb5c8981e0fe2dcb70a66c7fcb
#
_cell.length_a   1.000
_cell.length_b   1.000
_cell.length_c   1.000
_cell.angle_alpha   90.00
_cell.angle_beta   90.00
_cell.angle_gamma   90.00
#
_symmetry.space_group_name_H-M   'P 1'
#
loop_
_entity.id
_entity.type
_entity.pdbx_description
1 polymer ?
#
loop_
_entity_poly.entity_id
_entity_poly.type
_entity_poly.pdbx_seq_one_letter_code
_entity_poly.pdbx_strand_id
1 'polypeptide(L)'
;TLAVFICYIDRINISVAAVEIQDQFGWDNTQLGLVFSSFFAGYIFTQYLGGFLADRYGGKSVLGYGVLLWSFFTILTPAAAHHSFFFLIIVRVLMGLGEGITFPAWHSLYARWIPYQERTRAIAFTNSGIPLGSIFAYVMTPIIMIMFGWEWAFYSFGALGLVWFFFWHRNITS
;
A
#
# COMPACT_ATOMS: atom_id res chain seq x y z
N THR A 1 -9.39 -8.40 -4.91
CA THR A 1 -9.44 -8.51 -3.44
C THR A 1 -8.06 -8.54 -2.83
N LEU A 2 -7.13 -9.47 -3.22
CA LEU A 2 -5.81 -9.58 -2.58
C LEU A 2 -4.96 -8.31 -2.64
N ALA A 3 -4.90 -7.60 -3.77
CA ALA A 3 -4.12 -6.35 -3.85
C ALA A 3 -4.69 -5.27 -2.91
N VAL A 4 -6.02 -5.17 -2.78
CA VAL A 4 -6.65 -4.25 -1.82
C VAL A 4 -6.39 -4.68 -0.39
N PHE A 5 -6.40 -5.98 -0.11
CA PHE A 5 -6.04 -6.53 1.19
C PHE A 5 -4.61 -6.15 1.59
N ILE A 6 -3.63 -6.34 0.70
CA ILE A 6 -2.22 -5.97 0.94
C ILE A 6 -2.07 -4.45 1.12
N CYS A 7 -2.73 -3.66 0.27
CA CYS A 7 -2.74 -2.20 0.36
C CYS A 7 -3.17 -1.71 1.76
N TYR A 8 -4.24 -2.30 2.32
CA TYR A 8 -4.72 -1.92 3.64
C TYR A 8 -3.88 -2.47 4.80
N ILE A 9 -3.23 -3.62 4.62
CA ILE A 9 -2.22 -4.09 5.59
C ILE A 9 -1.10 -3.06 5.70
N ASP A 10 -0.52 -2.64 4.58
CA ASP A 10 0.60 -1.69 4.55
C ASP A 10 0.20 -0.33 5.13
N ARG A 11 -1.02 0.13 4.84
CA ARG A 11 -1.56 1.40 5.34
C ARG A 11 -1.76 1.42 6.85
N ILE A 12 -2.28 0.33 7.43
CA ILE A 12 -2.53 0.21 8.87
C ILE A 12 -1.25 -0.05 9.64
N ASN A 13 -0.32 -0.80 9.05
CA ASN A 13 0.93 -1.20 9.69
C ASN A 13 1.68 -0.03 10.34
N ILE A 14 1.86 1.08 9.62
CA ILE A 14 2.57 2.25 10.15
C ILE A 14 1.83 2.89 11.33
N SER A 15 0.49 2.87 11.33
CA SER A 15 -0.30 3.44 12.42
C SER A 15 -0.15 2.61 13.70
N VAL A 16 -0.03 1.30 13.57
CA VAL A 16 0.20 0.40 14.72
C VAL A 16 1.64 0.53 15.21
N ALA A 17 2.61 0.58 14.31
CA ALA A 17 4.03 0.73 14.66
C ALA A 17 4.40 2.15 15.16
N ALA A 18 3.52 3.13 14.98
CA ALA A 18 3.80 4.55 15.22
C ALA A 18 4.29 4.84 16.65
N VAL A 19 3.71 4.19 17.65
CA VAL A 19 4.06 4.42 19.07
C VAL A 19 5.49 3.98 19.32
N GLU A 20 5.88 2.80 18.86
CA GLU A 20 7.24 2.26 19.07
C GLU A 20 8.28 3.06 18.27
N ILE A 21 7.94 3.46 17.04
CA ILE A 21 8.77 4.34 16.21
C ILE A 21 8.96 5.70 16.89
N GLN A 22 7.89 6.28 17.44
CA GLN A 22 7.93 7.56 18.14
C GLN A 22 8.85 7.49 19.36
N ASP A 23 8.72 6.46 20.17
CA ASP A 23 9.55 6.26 21.37
C ASP A 23 11.03 6.02 21.00
N GLN A 24 11.30 5.24 19.97
CA GLN A 24 12.66 4.92 19.54
C GLN A 24 13.42 6.13 18.99
N PHE A 25 12.75 6.98 18.19
CA PHE A 25 13.40 8.13 17.54
C PHE A 25 13.18 9.45 18.27
N GLY A 26 12.39 9.46 19.32
CA GLY A 26 12.09 10.67 20.11
C GLY A 26 11.27 11.70 19.33
N TRP A 27 10.43 11.27 18.39
CA TRP A 27 9.64 12.18 17.57
C TRP A 27 8.45 12.74 18.34
N ASP A 28 8.14 14.02 18.08
CA ASP A 28 6.96 14.64 18.60
C ASP A 28 5.70 14.28 17.76
N ASN A 29 4.51 14.61 18.29
CA ASN A 29 3.25 14.34 17.61
C ASN A 29 3.13 15.06 16.27
N THR A 30 3.80 16.20 16.10
CA THR A 30 3.81 16.96 14.84
C THR A 30 4.59 16.23 13.78
N GLN A 31 5.75 15.69 14.13
CA GLN A 31 6.58 14.88 13.25
C GLN A 31 5.85 13.62 12.82
N LEU A 32 5.21 12.93 13.76
CA LEU A 32 4.41 11.75 13.44
C LEU A 32 3.24 12.10 12.50
N GLY A 33 2.56 13.21 12.74
CA GLY A 33 1.52 13.73 11.84
C GLY A 33 2.05 14.02 10.43
N LEU A 34 3.27 14.55 10.30
CA LEU A 34 3.93 14.77 9.01
C LEU A 34 4.23 13.46 8.28
N VAL A 35 4.67 12.42 9.00
CA VAL A 35 4.90 11.08 8.41
C VAL A 35 3.61 10.51 7.84
N PHE A 36 2.49 10.64 8.54
CA PHE A 36 1.18 10.18 8.03
C PHE A 36 0.70 11.03 6.85
N SER A 37 0.81 12.35 6.95
CA SER A 37 0.32 13.28 5.93
C SER A 37 1.11 13.20 4.64
N SER A 38 2.42 12.95 4.71
CA SER A 38 3.30 12.85 3.54
C SER A 38 2.89 11.73 2.59
N PHE A 39 2.40 10.61 3.12
CA PHE A 39 1.83 9.53 2.31
C PHE A 39 0.65 10.04 1.45
N PHE A 40 -0.26 10.78 2.05
CA PHE A 40 -1.44 11.29 1.34
C PHE A 40 -1.09 12.32 0.26
N ALA A 41 0.00 13.06 0.41
CA ALA A 41 0.47 13.99 -0.62
C ALA A 41 0.78 13.26 -1.94
N GLY A 42 1.52 12.13 -1.86
CA GLY A 42 1.77 11.28 -3.03
C GLY A 42 0.51 10.59 -3.54
N TYR A 43 -0.30 10.08 -2.63
CA TYR A 43 -1.53 9.34 -2.93
C TYR A 43 -2.54 10.16 -3.75
N ILE A 44 -2.84 11.38 -3.31
CA ILE A 44 -3.80 12.26 -4.00
C ILE A 44 -3.32 12.60 -5.41
N PHE A 45 -2.03 12.88 -5.57
CA PHE A 45 -1.45 13.23 -6.86
C PHE A 45 -1.65 12.11 -7.89
N THR A 46 -1.33 10.87 -7.54
CA THR A 46 -1.46 9.74 -8.46
C THR A 46 -2.87 9.20 -8.56
N GLN A 47 -3.71 9.38 -7.56
CA GLN A 47 -5.12 9.02 -7.66
C GLN A 47 -5.81 9.79 -8.80
N TYR A 48 -5.46 11.08 -8.98
CA TYR A 48 -5.97 11.88 -10.08
C TYR A 48 -5.43 11.43 -11.45
N LEU A 49 -4.13 11.13 -11.55
CA LEU A 49 -3.48 10.71 -12.79
C LEU A 49 -3.69 9.23 -13.12
N GLY A 50 -4.02 8.42 -12.14
CA GLY A 50 -4.08 6.96 -12.25
C GLY A 50 -5.11 6.47 -13.27
N GLY A 51 -6.23 7.18 -13.42
CA GLY A 51 -7.22 6.90 -14.44
C GLY A 51 -6.65 7.01 -15.84
N PHE A 52 -5.99 8.12 -16.14
CA PHE A 52 -5.33 8.35 -17.43
C PHE A 52 -4.23 7.31 -17.70
N LEU A 53 -3.43 6.99 -16.72
CA LEU A 53 -2.39 5.96 -16.85
C LEU A 53 -2.99 4.57 -17.10
N ALA A 54 -4.07 4.22 -16.40
CA ALA A 54 -4.75 2.93 -16.56
C ALA A 54 -5.42 2.80 -17.92
N ASP A 55 -5.94 3.88 -18.49
CA ASP A 55 -6.54 3.89 -19.82
C ASP A 55 -5.48 3.78 -20.91
N ARG A 56 -4.33 4.43 -20.75
CA ARG A 56 -3.24 4.44 -21.72
C ARG A 56 -2.40 3.17 -21.72
N TYR A 57 -2.02 2.67 -20.54
CA TYR A 57 -1.08 1.55 -20.38
C TYR A 57 -1.75 0.25 -19.96
N GLY A 58 -3.07 0.27 -19.72
CA GLY A 58 -3.87 -0.87 -19.27
C GLY A 58 -3.85 -1.04 -17.75
N GLY A 59 -5.02 -1.26 -17.17
CA GLY A 59 -5.19 -1.39 -15.71
C GLY A 59 -4.36 -2.51 -15.08
N LYS A 60 -4.10 -3.62 -15.81
CA LYS A 60 -3.24 -4.72 -15.34
C LYS A 60 -1.82 -4.25 -15.04
N SER A 61 -1.18 -3.59 -16.01
CA SER A 61 0.21 -3.13 -15.90
C SER A 61 0.33 -2.05 -14.83
N VAL A 62 -0.58 -1.06 -14.86
CA VAL A 62 -0.59 0.06 -13.92
C VAL A 62 -0.76 -0.44 -12.49
N LEU A 63 -1.71 -1.35 -12.24
CA LEU A 63 -1.90 -1.94 -10.93
C LEU A 63 -0.67 -2.74 -10.48
N GLY A 64 -0.12 -3.60 -11.35
CA GLY A 64 1.04 -4.42 -11.03
C GLY A 64 2.26 -3.57 -10.65
N TYR A 65 2.61 -2.59 -11.47
CA TYR A 65 3.73 -1.69 -11.15
C TYR A 65 3.46 -0.79 -9.95
N GLY A 66 2.21 -0.42 -9.69
CA GLY A 66 1.82 0.26 -8.46
C GLY A 66 2.13 -0.58 -7.23
N VAL A 67 1.69 -1.84 -7.22
CA VAL A 67 1.98 -2.79 -6.12
C VAL A 67 3.48 -2.96 -5.93
N LEU A 68 4.23 -3.15 -7.01
CA LEU A 68 5.69 -3.28 -6.96
C LEU A 68 6.34 -2.05 -6.30
N LEU A 69 5.93 -0.86 -6.73
CA LEU A 69 6.49 0.40 -6.26
C LEU A 69 6.22 0.59 -4.76
N TRP A 70 4.95 0.50 -4.32
CA TRP A 70 4.67 0.71 -2.90
C TRP A 70 5.26 -0.38 -2.01
N SER A 71 5.26 -1.64 -2.44
CA SER A 71 5.85 -2.74 -1.67
C SER A 71 7.36 -2.55 -1.47
N PHE A 72 8.05 -2.06 -2.50
CA PHE A 72 9.47 -1.70 -2.40
C PHE A 72 9.69 -0.60 -1.35
N PHE A 73 8.88 0.46 -1.37
CA PHE A 73 9.00 1.54 -0.40
C PHE A 73 8.50 1.14 0.99
N THR A 74 7.57 0.18 1.11
CA THR A 74 7.22 -0.43 2.40
C THR A 74 8.44 -1.10 3.02
N ILE A 75 9.18 -1.93 2.27
CA ILE A 75 10.41 -2.58 2.74
C ILE A 75 11.49 -1.54 3.08
N LEU A 76 11.57 -0.43 2.34
CA LEU A 76 12.56 0.61 2.57
C LEU A 76 12.23 1.49 3.78
N THR A 77 11.01 1.50 4.26
CA THR A 77 10.55 2.37 5.36
C THR A 77 11.39 2.27 6.62
N PRO A 78 11.75 1.07 7.16
CA PRO A 78 12.60 0.98 8.33
C PRO A 78 14.00 1.58 8.11
N ALA A 79 14.64 1.25 7.01
CA ALA A 79 15.96 1.81 6.67
C ALA A 79 15.91 3.33 6.54
N ALA A 80 14.84 3.88 5.98
CA ALA A 80 14.64 5.32 5.86
C ALA A 80 14.46 6.00 7.23
N ALA A 81 13.71 5.39 8.14
CA ALA A 81 13.50 5.89 9.50
C ALA A 81 14.81 5.95 10.28
N HIS A 82 15.64 4.93 10.16
CA HIS A 82 16.98 4.91 10.79
C HIS A 82 17.97 5.91 10.16
N HIS A 83 17.83 6.21 8.86
CA HIS A 83 18.74 7.13 8.19
C HIS A 83 18.44 8.59 8.53
N SER A 84 17.21 9.06 8.32
CA SER A 84 16.77 10.41 8.72
C SER A 84 15.26 10.57 8.58
N PHE A 85 14.69 11.48 9.40
CA PHE A 85 13.30 11.88 9.32
C PHE A 85 12.89 12.35 7.92
N PHE A 86 13.74 13.21 7.29
CA PHE A 86 13.45 13.74 5.96
C PHE A 86 13.43 12.66 4.88
N PHE A 87 14.34 11.68 4.97
CA PHE A 87 14.35 10.56 4.03
C PHE A 87 13.12 9.68 4.18
N LEU A 88 12.64 9.47 5.41
CA LEU A 88 11.38 8.78 5.64
C LEU A 88 10.19 9.50 4.99
N ILE A 89 10.11 10.82 5.10
CA ILE A 89 9.05 11.61 4.42
C ILE A 89 9.06 11.36 2.91
N ILE A 90 10.23 11.39 2.28
CA ILE A 90 10.36 11.10 0.84
C ILE A 90 9.84 9.69 0.52
N VAL A 91 10.27 8.68 1.28
CA VAL A 91 9.83 7.28 1.10
C VAL A 91 8.32 7.16 1.25
N ARG A 92 7.71 7.86 2.21
CA ARG A 92 6.26 7.87 2.42
C ARG A 92 5.50 8.51 1.24
N VAL A 93 6.01 9.62 0.69
CA VAL A 93 5.42 10.23 -0.53
C VAL A 93 5.50 9.26 -1.71
N LEU A 94 6.66 8.64 -1.93
CA LEU A 94 6.86 7.68 -3.03
C LEU A 94 6.00 6.42 -2.88
N MET A 95 5.81 5.93 -1.65
CA MET A 95 4.87 4.86 -1.34
C MET A 95 3.43 5.27 -1.70
N GLY A 96 3.02 6.48 -1.30
CA GLY A 96 1.71 7.05 -1.65
C GLY A 96 1.49 7.16 -3.15
N LEU A 97 2.52 7.57 -3.92
CA LEU A 97 2.48 7.61 -5.39
C LEU A 97 2.17 6.21 -5.98
N GLY A 98 2.78 5.16 -5.46
CA GLY A 98 2.53 3.79 -5.89
C GLY A 98 1.13 3.31 -5.56
N GLU A 99 0.64 3.62 -4.36
CA GLU A 99 -0.65 3.13 -3.87
C GLU A 99 -1.85 3.89 -4.46
N GLY A 100 -1.70 5.20 -4.74
CA GLY A 100 -2.79 6.05 -5.22
C GLY A 100 -3.37 5.63 -6.58
N ILE A 101 -2.61 4.92 -7.40
CA ILE A 101 -3.09 4.40 -8.69
C ILE A 101 -3.97 3.15 -8.57
N THR A 102 -4.07 2.54 -7.40
CA THR A 102 -4.76 1.25 -7.18
C THR A 102 -6.23 1.30 -7.56
N PHE A 103 -6.98 2.26 -7.00
CA PHE A 103 -8.42 2.35 -7.26
C PHE A 103 -8.74 2.72 -8.72
N PRO A 104 -8.10 3.73 -9.34
CA PRO A 104 -8.29 4.00 -10.75
C PRO A 104 -7.98 2.81 -11.66
N ALA A 105 -6.89 2.08 -11.39
CA ALA A 105 -6.52 0.88 -12.16
C ALA A 105 -7.56 -0.23 -12.02
N TRP A 106 -8.13 -0.44 -10.83
CA TRP A 106 -9.22 -1.38 -10.62
C TRP A 106 -10.48 -1.01 -11.41
N HIS A 107 -10.88 0.25 -11.39
CA HIS A 107 -12.05 0.70 -12.14
C HIS A 107 -11.88 0.50 -13.64
N SER A 108 -10.68 0.77 -14.19
CA SER A 108 -10.36 0.49 -15.59
C SER A 108 -10.44 -1.01 -15.92
N LEU A 109 -9.94 -1.89 -15.02
CA LEU A 109 -10.06 -3.35 -15.19
C LEU A 109 -11.52 -3.81 -15.19
N TYR A 110 -12.34 -3.31 -14.25
CA TYR A 110 -13.76 -3.67 -14.22
C TYR A 110 -14.52 -3.23 -15.46
N ALA A 111 -14.22 -2.04 -15.96
CA ALA A 111 -14.85 -1.53 -17.17
C ALA A 111 -14.59 -2.41 -18.40
N ARG A 112 -13.41 -3.05 -18.45
CA ARG A 112 -12.99 -3.87 -19.61
C ARG A 112 -13.34 -5.35 -19.48
N TRP A 113 -13.28 -5.92 -18.27
CA TRP A 113 -13.33 -7.37 -18.08
C TRP A 113 -14.62 -7.89 -17.44
N ILE A 114 -15.44 -7.01 -16.83
CA ILE A 114 -16.62 -7.43 -16.09
C ILE A 114 -17.88 -6.89 -16.76
N PRO A 115 -18.85 -7.77 -17.09
CA PRO A 115 -20.15 -7.37 -17.59
C PRO A 115 -20.84 -6.36 -16.67
N TYR A 116 -21.58 -5.42 -17.25
CA TYR A 116 -22.19 -4.33 -16.49
C TYR A 116 -23.04 -4.81 -15.31
N GLN A 117 -23.78 -5.91 -15.48
CA GLN A 117 -24.66 -6.48 -14.47
C GLN A 117 -23.92 -7.04 -13.25
N GLU A 118 -22.64 -7.43 -13.41
CA GLU A 118 -21.83 -8.05 -12.34
C GLU A 118 -20.83 -7.08 -11.69
N ARG A 119 -20.69 -5.86 -12.22
CA ARG A 119 -19.71 -4.89 -11.73
C ARG A 119 -19.88 -4.55 -10.26
N THR A 120 -21.11 -4.30 -9.81
CA THR A 120 -21.40 -3.97 -8.41
C THR A 120 -20.96 -5.10 -7.47
N ARG A 121 -21.23 -6.36 -7.85
CA ARG A 121 -20.82 -7.52 -7.07
C ARG A 121 -19.29 -7.67 -7.03
N ALA A 122 -18.63 -7.46 -8.16
CA ALA A 122 -17.16 -7.53 -8.25
C ALA A 122 -16.49 -6.43 -7.42
N ILE A 123 -17.02 -5.20 -7.44
CA ILE A 123 -16.55 -4.08 -6.62
C ILE A 123 -16.73 -4.40 -5.14
N ALA A 124 -17.91 -4.89 -4.73
CA ALA A 124 -18.17 -5.26 -3.35
C ALA A 124 -17.21 -6.36 -2.86
N PHE A 125 -16.98 -7.39 -3.68
CA PHE A 125 -16.03 -8.46 -3.37
C PHE A 125 -14.58 -7.97 -3.28
N THR A 126 -14.18 -7.03 -4.13
CA THR A 126 -12.84 -6.44 -4.04
C THR A 126 -12.68 -5.56 -2.82
N ASN A 127 -13.69 -4.75 -2.52
CA ASN A 127 -13.68 -3.85 -1.36
C ASN A 127 -13.75 -4.60 -0.02
N SER A 128 -14.20 -5.86 0.01
CA SER A 128 -14.09 -6.68 1.23
C SER A 128 -12.64 -6.91 1.68
N GLY A 129 -11.67 -6.73 0.77
CA GLY A 129 -10.26 -6.69 1.12
C GLY A 129 -9.87 -5.56 2.09
N ILE A 130 -10.65 -4.46 2.13
CA ILE A 130 -10.41 -3.32 3.02
C ILE A 130 -10.51 -3.74 4.50
N PRO A 131 -11.70 -4.14 4.99
CA PRO A 131 -11.84 -4.53 6.38
C PRO A 131 -11.00 -5.77 6.73
N LEU A 132 -10.89 -6.74 5.82
CA LEU A 132 -10.09 -7.94 6.07
C LEU A 132 -8.60 -7.60 6.22
N GLY A 133 -8.03 -6.76 5.35
CA GLY A 133 -6.65 -6.31 5.45
C GLY A 133 -6.40 -5.49 6.72
N SER A 134 -7.34 -4.62 7.07
CA SER A 134 -7.24 -3.82 8.29
C SER A 134 -7.26 -4.67 9.55
N ILE A 135 -8.21 -5.62 9.67
CA ILE A 135 -8.29 -6.54 10.83
C ILE A 135 -7.02 -7.38 10.91
N PHE A 136 -6.56 -7.91 9.78
CA PHE A 136 -5.33 -8.70 9.73
C PHE A 136 -4.12 -7.89 10.22
N ALA A 137 -3.98 -6.65 9.76
CA ALA A 137 -2.90 -5.76 10.19
C ALA A 137 -2.95 -5.45 11.68
N TYR A 138 -4.13 -5.11 12.23
CA TYR A 138 -4.29 -4.83 13.66
C TYR A 138 -3.94 -6.03 14.56
N VAL A 139 -4.12 -7.25 14.06
CA VAL A 139 -3.79 -8.47 14.82
C VAL A 139 -2.33 -8.86 14.60
N MET A 140 -1.88 -8.90 13.35
CA MET A 140 -0.56 -9.45 13.02
C MET A 140 0.60 -8.48 13.25
N THR A 141 0.39 -7.18 13.05
CA THR A 141 1.46 -6.19 13.29
C THR A 141 1.98 -6.23 14.73
N PRO A 142 1.13 -6.16 15.79
CA PRO A 142 1.63 -6.23 17.17
C PRO A 142 2.32 -7.56 17.48
N ILE A 143 1.82 -8.68 16.95
CA ILE A 143 2.45 -10.00 17.15
C ILE A 143 3.86 -10.01 16.56
N ILE A 144 4.03 -9.53 15.33
CA ILE A 144 5.34 -9.46 14.68
C ILE A 144 6.26 -8.50 15.44
N MET A 145 5.74 -7.35 15.90
CA MET A 145 6.50 -6.36 16.67
C MET A 145 7.05 -6.93 17.96
N ILE A 146 6.23 -7.66 18.73
CA ILE A 146 6.66 -8.28 20.00
C ILE A 146 7.71 -9.38 19.77
N MET A 147 7.60 -10.14 18.68
CA MET A 147 8.50 -11.27 18.42
C MET A 147 9.82 -10.85 17.76
N PHE A 148 9.79 -9.87 16.86
CA PHE A 148 10.91 -9.56 15.96
C PHE A 148 11.26 -8.08 15.88
N GLY A 149 10.46 -7.19 16.43
CA GLY A 149 10.58 -5.74 16.27
C GLY A 149 9.69 -5.19 15.16
N TRP A 150 9.46 -3.87 15.21
CA TRP A 150 8.54 -3.18 14.30
C TRP A 150 9.02 -3.20 12.82
N GLU A 151 10.31 -3.25 12.59
CA GLU A 151 10.91 -3.29 11.24
C GLU A 151 10.45 -4.52 10.46
N TRP A 152 10.33 -5.66 11.15
CA TRP A 152 9.93 -6.92 10.52
C TRP A 152 8.49 -6.91 10.02
N ALA A 153 7.62 -6.11 10.60
CA ALA A 153 6.27 -5.93 10.08
C ALA A 153 6.30 -5.29 8.69
N PHE A 154 7.16 -4.29 8.46
CA PHE A 154 7.33 -3.67 7.14
C PHE A 154 8.00 -4.61 6.13
N TYR A 155 9.01 -5.35 6.55
CA TYR A 155 9.68 -6.32 5.66
C TYR A 155 8.75 -7.44 5.24
N SER A 156 7.99 -8.02 6.16
CA SER A 156 7.08 -9.13 5.86
C SER A 156 5.92 -8.71 4.95
N PHE A 157 5.30 -7.58 5.22
CA PHE A 157 4.16 -7.11 4.42
C PHE A 157 4.59 -6.59 3.06
N GLY A 158 5.70 -5.86 2.97
CA GLY A 158 6.25 -5.46 1.68
C GLY A 158 6.68 -6.68 0.83
N ALA A 159 7.26 -7.71 1.44
CA ALA A 159 7.57 -8.95 0.75
C ALA A 159 6.31 -9.66 0.22
N LEU A 160 5.21 -9.65 0.98
CA LEU A 160 3.92 -10.18 0.53
C LEU A 160 3.43 -9.49 -0.75
N GLY A 161 3.58 -8.17 -0.83
CA GLY A 161 3.24 -7.40 -2.03
C GLY A 161 4.12 -7.74 -3.24
N LEU A 162 5.44 -7.94 -3.03
CA LEU A 162 6.34 -8.39 -4.09
C LEU A 162 5.97 -9.78 -4.60
N VAL A 163 5.68 -10.73 -3.72
CA VAL A 163 5.21 -12.07 -4.09
C VAL A 163 3.91 -11.98 -4.91
N TRP A 164 2.95 -11.15 -4.47
CA TRP A 164 1.73 -10.91 -5.21
C TRP A 164 2.00 -10.36 -6.61
N PHE A 165 2.94 -9.40 -6.77
CA PHE A 165 3.32 -8.84 -8.06
C PHE A 165 3.80 -9.91 -9.04
N PHE A 166 4.67 -10.83 -8.61
CA PHE A 166 5.17 -11.93 -9.45
C PHE A 166 4.03 -12.85 -9.90
N PHE A 167 3.12 -13.22 -8.98
CA PHE A 167 1.94 -14.01 -9.34
C PHE A 167 1.01 -13.28 -10.31
N TRP A 168 0.77 -11.99 -10.06
CA TRP A 168 -0.05 -11.15 -10.91
C TRP A 168 0.50 -11.04 -12.32
N HIS A 169 1.77 -10.75 -12.45
CA HIS A 169 2.43 -10.58 -13.75
C HIS A 169 2.44 -11.85 -14.58
N ARG A 170 2.64 -13.01 -13.92
CA ARG A 170 2.73 -14.32 -14.58
C ARG A 170 1.38 -14.88 -15.01
N ASN A 171 0.34 -14.75 -14.18
CA ASN A 171 -0.92 -15.50 -14.36
C ASN A 171 -2.04 -14.68 -15.01
N ILE A 172 -1.93 -13.35 -15.07
CA ILE A 172 -2.95 -12.52 -15.69
C ILE A 172 -2.47 -12.09 -17.06
N THR A 173 -3.20 -12.47 -18.11
CA THR A 173 -2.99 -11.99 -19.48
C THR A 173 -3.67 -10.63 -19.65
N SER A 174 -3.06 -9.74 -20.40
CA SER A 174 -3.58 -8.41 -20.73
C SER A 174 -4.67 -8.51 -21.79
#